data_93e3137aca53158e9ca6947154874dd5
#
_entry.id   93e3137aca53158e9ca6947154874dd5
#
_cell.length_a   1.000
_cell.length_b   1.000
_cell.length_c   1.000
_cell.angle_alpha   90.00
_cell.angle_beta   90.00
_cell.angle_gamma   90.00
#
_symmetry.space_group_name_H-M   'P 1'
#
loop_
_entity.id
_entity.type
_entity.pdbx_description
1 polymer ?
#
loop_
_entity_poly.entity_id
_entity_poly.type
_entity_poly.pdbx_seq_one_letter_code
_entity_poly.pdbx_strand_id
1 'polypeptide(L)'
;MLFRSLPLELAQKITEEVENRIYKYQTTYLTGSLIREMVNSVLLEHGHEEYRNKLARLGVPVFDIQEMLTNVDNIDNGSQGLFFRAGQAVFAESLLLNTLPKDVADSHLSGDIHISNPGIWSLLPDTIFLNIKEVIEDGIDLKGKYLGVTRIQTIKSIDNLMSSLSMIISLASREASKEIIMDGLVQLCSKHAKNVSELEEKLIGTLATSSVSSKYTKEPTLVSFRIQLGVEPKVVQAILNAYKNYVKMTPVPQIGLIIDHANGKIADVSESISEIISLGGKVVFSKDETSYSGVMRVKGKNSTSSINLQSLTINLPRLAFESNKDETYFRARLALLMKPALAAMSLRKKDISDLTRRGLNPVLAANTQYMQRSSVSLVVNIVGLKEAVFSILGYNDDKEGREIIYKVLQTAVDVAEKKGKEMGDSVIVTMTESDGTPRFSSLDGEKYGKMAVLKSLGGENYSEGIVILPSEIDSMSVKAEKIVEANKTAKILNGGILVRLQFDKESKVADIRKAIEKAGDLMGSFRPSKEVPICGNCGFKDEKLFDKCPTCKSQYILS
;
A
#
# COMPACT_ATOMS: atom_id res chain seq x y z
N MET A 1 14.81 29.74 -20.63
CA MET A 1 14.81 28.46 -19.92
C MET A 1 15.30 27.28 -20.77
N LEU A 2 15.10 27.27 -22.07
CA LEU A 2 15.50 26.20 -23.01
C LEU A 2 17.01 25.90 -23.03
N PHE A 3 17.86 26.90 -22.79
CA PHE A 3 19.33 26.79 -22.96
C PHE A 3 20.12 26.33 -21.72
N ARG A 4 19.47 26.07 -20.57
CA ARG A 4 20.19 25.64 -19.36
C ARG A 4 20.66 24.19 -19.39
N SER A 5 20.14 23.38 -20.30
CA SER A 5 20.41 21.94 -20.41
C SER A 5 21.21 21.53 -21.64
N LEU A 6 21.42 22.44 -22.60
CA LEU A 6 22.21 22.23 -23.83
C LEU A 6 23.54 22.94 -23.78
N PRO A 7 24.62 22.36 -24.37
CA PRO A 7 25.84 23.10 -24.70
C PRO A 7 25.53 24.26 -25.61
N LEU A 8 26.19 25.41 -25.41
CA LEU A 8 25.87 26.66 -26.11
C LEU A 8 25.95 26.53 -27.64
N GLU A 9 27.01 25.87 -28.13
CA GLU A 9 27.21 25.63 -29.56
C GLU A 9 26.09 24.78 -30.18
N LEU A 10 25.67 23.73 -29.47
CA LEU A 10 24.55 22.90 -29.93
C LEU A 10 23.24 23.68 -29.90
N ALA A 11 23.01 24.49 -28.88
CA ALA A 11 21.82 25.31 -28.76
C ALA A 11 21.73 26.32 -29.91
N GLN A 12 22.84 26.95 -30.29
CA GLN A 12 22.91 27.87 -31.44
C GLN A 12 22.57 27.14 -32.75
N LYS A 13 23.20 26.01 -33.03
CA LYS A 13 22.95 25.20 -34.23
C LYS A 13 21.48 24.80 -34.36
N ILE A 14 20.88 24.29 -33.28
CA ILE A 14 19.46 23.90 -33.26
C ILE A 14 18.56 25.13 -33.46
N THR A 15 18.90 26.26 -32.87
CA THR A 15 18.13 27.50 -33.03
C THR A 15 18.12 27.95 -34.49
N GLU A 16 19.27 28.04 -35.14
CA GLU A 16 19.40 28.42 -36.55
C GLU A 16 18.57 27.52 -37.48
N GLU A 17 18.59 26.22 -37.23
CA GLU A 17 17.82 25.29 -38.03
C GLU A 17 16.31 25.43 -37.81
N VAL A 18 15.86 25.58 -36.54
CA VAL A 18 14.45 25.83 -36.22
C VAL A 18 13.97 27.16 -36.84
N GLU A 19 14.73 28.22 -36.74
CA GLU A 19 14.43 29.51 -37.40
C GLU A 19 14.26 29.35 -38.90
N ASN A 20 15.18 28.66 -39.56
CA ASN A 20 15.10 28.36 -41.00
C ASN A 20 13.83 27.58 -41.36
N ARG A 21 13.41 26.61 -40.52
CA ARG A 21 12.15 25.86 -40.72
C ARG A 21 10.93 26.75 -40.55
N ILE A 22 10.91 27.61 -39.53
CA ILE A 22 9.83 28.57 -39.29
C ILE A 22 9.65 29.48 -40.53
N TYR A 23 10.73 30.06 -41.06
CA TYR A 23 10.69 30.87 -42.25
C TYR A 23 10.22 30.12 -43.50
N LYS A 24 10.66 28.86 -43.66
CA LYS A 24 10.28 28.03 -44.80
C LYS A 24 8.81 27.63 -44.81
N TYR A 25 8.23 27.39 -43.63
CA TYR A 25 6.82 26.95 -43.50
C TYR A 25 5.82 28.12 -43.53
N GLN A 26 6.26 29.38 -43.52
CA GLN A 26 5.40 30.58 -43.57
C GLN A 26 4.22 30.52 -42.61
N THR A 27 4.46 30.08 -41.38
CA THR A 27 3.41 29.82 -40.36
C THR A 27 2.74 31.15 -39.99
N THR A 28 1.43 31.24 -40.16
CA THR A 28 0.64 32.47 -39.88
C THR A 28 0.54 32.72 -38.36
N TYR A 29 0.60 31.67 -37.54
CA TYR A 29 0.57 31.75 -36.08
C TYR A 29 1.70 30.94 -35.47
N LEU A 30 2.63 31.61 -34.81
CA LEU A 30 3.75 30.99 -34.14
C LEU A 30 3.45 30.89 -32.63
N THR A 31 3.17 29.69 -32.16
CA THR A 31 2.94 29.45 -30.75
C THR A 31 4.17 28.84 -30.07
N GLY A 32 4.34 29.07 -28.77
CA GLY A 32 5.44 28.46 -28.00
C GLY A 32 5.42 26.92 -28.03
N SER A 33 4.25 26.31 -28.20
CA SER A 33 4.11 24.86 -28.39
C SER A 33 4.67 24.39 -29.72
N LEU A 34 4.35 25.11 -30.84
CA LEU A 34 4.84 24.78 -32.17
C LEU A 34 6.36 24.91 -32.25
N ILE A 35 6.94 25.98 -31.70
CA ILE A 35 8.39 26.14 -31.62
C ILE A 35 9.05 24.99 -30.92
N ARG A 36 8.47 24.54 -29.81
CA ARG A 36 8.99 23.40 -29.03
C ARG A 36 8.96 22.09 -29.79
N GLU A 37 7.86 21.80 -30.49
CA GLU A 37 7.78 20.61 -31.32
C GLU A 37 8.78 20.63 -32.46
N MET A 38 9.03 21.80 -33.08
CA MET A 38 10.09 21.96 -34.05
C MET A 38 11.48 21.70 -33.45
N VAL A 39 11.77 22.24 -32.26
CA VAL A 39 13.02 21.97 -31.54
C VAL A 39 13.17 20.48 -31.24
N ASN A 40 12.10 19.82 -30.75
CA ASN A 40 12.11 18.39 -30.48
C ASN A 40 12.36 17.55 -31.73
N SER A 41 11.75 17.92 -32.87
CA SER A 41 11.97 17.26 -34.16
C SER A 41 13.43 17.38 -34.61
N VAL A 42 13.98 18.59 -34.56
CA VAL A 42 15.39 18.85 -34.96
C VAL A 42 16.37 18.09 -34.05
N LEU A 43 16.12 18.06 -32.74
CA LEU A 43 16.94 17.28 -31.78
C LEU A 43 16.92 15.78 -32.09
N LEU A 44 15.76 15.21 -32.44
CA LEU A 44 15.63 13.81 -32.82
C LEU A 44 16.37 13.48 -34.12
N GLU A 45 16.20 14.32 -35.14
CA GLU A 45 16.85 14.17 -36.44
C GLU A 45 18.37 14.19 -36.35
N HIS A 46 18.91 14.96 -35.39
CA HIS A 46 20.35 14.99 -35.10
C HIS A 46 20.81 13.94 -34.06
N GLY A 47 19.94 13.02 -33.64
CA GLY A 47 20.28 11.96 -32.68
C GLY A 47 20.48 12.42 -31.23
N HIS A 48 19.99 13.61 -30.89
CA HIS A 48 20.09 14.20 -29.56
C HIS A 48 18.88 13.88 -28.66
N GLU A 49 18.52 12.62 -28.56
CA GLU A 49 17.35 12.13 -27.81
C GLU A 49 17.40 12.50 -26.32
N GLU A 50 18.60 12.48 -25.72
CA GLU A 50 18.78 12.85 -24.30
C GLU A 50 18.36 14.30 -24.03
N TYR A 51 18.72 15.23 -24.92
CA TYR A 51 18.33 16.64 -24.78
C TYR A 51 16.85 16.84 -25.08
N ARG A 52 16.29 16.13 -26.05
CA ARG A 52 14.84 16.14 -26.30
C ARG A 52 14.08 15.73 -25.03
N ASN A 53 14.49 14.67 -24.34
CA ASN A 53 13.84 14.22 -23.11
C ASN A 53 13.91 15.27 -22.00
N LYS A 54 15.03 16.00 -21.88
CA LYS A 54 15.17 17.12 -20.93
C LYS A 54 14.28 18.34 -21.29
N LEU A 55 13.92 18.51 -22.55
CA LEU A 55 13.07 19.61 -23.04
C LEU A 55 11.59 19.21 -23.12
N ALA A 56 11.28 17.93 -23.01
CA ALA A 56 9.90 17.45 -23.01
C ALA A 56 9.11 18.12 -21.88
N ARG A 57 7.89 18.54 -22.17
CA ARG A 57 6.94 19.00 -21.14
C ARG A 57 6.08 17.83 -20.70
N LEU A 58 6.11 17.59 -19.42
CA LEU A 58 5.16 16.74 -18.76
C LEU A 58 3.91 17.57 -18.46
N GLY A 59 2.74 17.00 -18.64
CA GLY A 59 1.51 17.73 -18.39
C GLY A 59 0.28 16.85 -18.53
N VAL A 60 -0.85 17.37 -18.06
CA VAL A 60 -2.15 16.72 -18.20
C VAL A 60 -2.87 17.33 -19.39
N PRO A 61 -3.39 16.55 -20.35
CA PRO A 61 -4.19 17.03 -21.46
C PRO A 61 -5.40 17.87 -21.00
N VAL A 62 -5.78 18.87 -21.80
CA VAL A 62 -6.93 19.73 -21.48
C VAL A 62 -8.22 18.90 -21.35
N PHE A 63 -8.38 17.88 -22.17
CA PHE A 63 -9.51 16.97 -22.11
C PHE A 63 -9.61 16.25 -20.77
N ASP A 64 -8.49 15.72 -20.26
CA ASP A 64 -8.45 14.99 -18.97
C ASP A 64 -8.77 15.93 -17.78
N ILE A 65 -8.32 17.19 -17.84
CA ILE A 65 -8.71 18.20 -16.84
C ILE A 65 -10.21 18.48 -16.90
N GLN A 66 -10.78 18.61 -18.11
CA GLN A 66 -12.22 18.79 -18.27
C GLN A 66 -13.01 17.58 -17.76
N GLU A 67 -12.54 16.38 -18.03
CA GLU A 67 -13.14 15.15 -17.52
C GLU A 67 -13.10 15.09 -15.98
N MET A 68 -11.96 15.42 -15.37
CA MET A 68 -11.83 15.53 -13.91
C MET A 68 -12.81 16.55 -13.33
N LEU A 69 -13.03 17.68 -13.99
CA LEU A 69 -13.98 18.71 -13.57
C LEU A 69 -15.45 18.27 -13.77
N THR A 70 -15.72 17.44 -14.74
CA THR A 70 -17.09 16.94 -15.02
C THR A 70 -17.47 15.82 -14.03
N ASN A 71 -16.50 14.97 -13.66
CA ASN A 71 -16.71 13.81 -12.78
C ASN A 71 -16.34 14.13 -11.32
N VAL A 72 -16.77 15.28 -10.81
CA VAL A 72 -16.41 15.79 -9.46
C VAL A 72 -16.90 14.87 -8.35
N ASP A 73 -18.02 14.16 -8.56
CA ASP A 73 -18.61 13.25 -7.57
C ASP A 73 -17.69 12.08 -7.19
N ASN A 74 -16.70 11.78 -8.05
CA ASN A 74 -15.69 10.74 -7.84
C ASN A 74 -14.37 11.28 -7.29
N ILE A 75 -14.32 12.57 -6.90
CA ILE A 75 -13.09 13.20 -6.38
C ILE A 75 -13.17 13.30 -4.86
N ASP A 76 -12.46 12.41 -4.18
CA ASP A 76 -12.22 12.54 -2.75
C ASP A 76 -11.42 13.82 -2.45
N ASN A 77 -11.72 14.48 -1.33
CA ASN A 77 -11.04 15.69 -0.85
C ASN A 77 -11.32 16.98 -1.66
N GLY A 78 -12.37 17.03 -2.47
CA GLY A 78 -12.79 18.23 -3.18
C GLY A 78 -11.70 18.83 -4.08
N SER A 79 -11.55 20.16 -4.07
CA SER A 79 -10.56 20.86 -4.91
C SER A 79 -9.10 20.43 -4.68
N GLN A 80 -8.74 20.06 -3.46
CA GLN A 80 -7.38 19.55 -3.15
C GLN A 80 -7.14 18.19 -3.80
N GLY A 81 -8.14 17.31 -3.82
CA GLY A 81 -8.06 16.04 -4.52
C GLY A 81 -7.86 16.20 -6.02
N LEU A 82 -8.49 17.20 -6.62
CA LEU A 82 -8.31 17.53 -8.04
C LEU A 82 -6.84 17.95 -8.34
N PHE A 83 -6.30 18.89 -7.56
CA PHE A 83 -4.90 19.29 -7.70
C PHE A 83 -3.93 18.13 -7.50
N PHE A 84 -4.23 17.29 -6.52
CA PHE A 84 -3.41 16.12 -6.24
C PHE A 84 -3.42 15.11 -7.41
N ARG A 85 -4.59 14.81 -8.00
CA ARG A 85 -4.70 13.94 -9.17
C ARG A 85 -3.93 14.48 -10.37
N ALA A 86 -4.08 15.76 -10.68
CA ALA A 86 -3.34 16.40 -11.77
C ALA A 86 -1.82 16.35 -11.54
N GLY A 87 -1.37 16.62 -10.30
CA GLY A 87 0.04 16.50 -9.93
C GLY A 87 0.55 15.06 -10.03
N GLN A 88 -0.22 14.09 -9.56
CA GLN A 88 0.14 12.66 -9.66
C GLN A 88 0.31 12.20 -11.11
N ALA A 89 -0.56 12.65 -12.03
CA ALA A 89 -0.44 12.30 -13.45
C ALA A 89 0.88 12.78 -14.05
N VAL A 90 1.28 14.01 -13.73
CA VAL A 90 2.58 14.59 -14.19
C VAL A 90 3.77 13.81 -13.63
N PHE A 91 3.76 13.49 -12.34
CA PHE A 91 4.85 12.73 -11.72
C PHE A 91 4.88 11.27 -12.20
N ALA A 92 3.73 10.65 -12.47
CA ALA A 92 3.64 9.30 -13.03
C ALA A 92 4.26 9.24 -14.43
N GLU A 93 3.93 10.21 -15.30
CA GLU A 93 4.53 10.33 -16.62
C GLU A 93 6.05 10.52 -16.52
N SER A 94 6.51 11.40 -15.64
CA SER A 94 7.94 11.59 -15.38
C SER A 94 8.65 10.33 -14.90
N LEU A 95 8.02 9.55 -14.03
CA LEU A 95 8.55 8.28 -13.56
C LEU A 95 8.75 7.29 -14.70
N LEU A 96 7.72 7.09 -15.52
CA LEU A 96 7.74 6.11 -16.62
C LEU A 96 8.70 6.51 -17.75
N LEU A 97 8.80 7.80 -18.06
CA LEU A 97 9.62 8.27 -19.18
C LEU A 97 11.09 8.51 -18.82
N ASN A 98 11.38 8.94 -17.57
CA ASN A 98 12.71 9.46 -17.24
C ASN A 98 13.40 8.77 -16.06
N THR A 99 12.63 8.18 -15.12
CA THR A 99 13.22 7.67 -13.88
C THR A 99 13.43 6.15 -13.91
N LEU A 100 12.45 5.42 -14.42
CA LEU A 100 12.54 3.97 -14.50
C LEU A 100 13.44 3.50 -15.64
N PRO A 101 14.19 2.40 -15.47
CA PRO A 101 14.76 1.68 -16.59
C PRO A 101 13.68 1.31 -17.61
N LYS A 102 14.00 1.41 -18.90
CA LYS A 102 13.03 1.21 -19.99
C LYS A 102 12.33 -0.16 -19.91
N ASP A 103 13.07 -1.21 -19.63
CA ASP A 103 12.52 -2.58 -19.48
C ASP A 103 11.51 -2.70 -18.34
N VAL A 104 11.70 -1.96 -17.26
CA VAL A 104 10.75 -1.90 -16.14
C VAL A 104 9.50 -1.09 -16.49
N ALA A 105 9.68 0.05 -17.16
CA ALA A 105 8.56 0.86 -17.64
C ALA A 105 7.72 0.07 -18.67
N ASP A 106 8.36 -0.58 -19.64
CA ASP A 106 7.71 -1.43 -20.64
C ASP A 106 6.96 -2.60 -19.98
N SER A 107 7.56 -3.26 -18.97
CA SER A 107 6.92 -4.34 -18.20
C SER A 107 5.72 -3.84 -17.40
N HIS A 108 5.77 -2.61 -16.89
CA HIS A 108 4.59 -2.00 -16.25
C HIS A 108 3.49 -1.73 -17.28
N LEU A 109 3.81 -1.14 -18.41
CA LEU A 109 2.83 -0.82 -19.46
C LEU A 109 2.20 -2.09 -20.06
N SER A 110 3.00 -3.13 -20.29
CA SER A 110 2.52 -4.44 -20.80
C SER A 110 1.66 -5.19 -19.79
N GLY A 111 1.82 -4.96 -18.49
CA GLY A 111 1.11 -5.66 -17.40
C GLY A 111 1.82 -6.90 -16.87
N ASP A 112 3.12 -7.07 -17.13
CA ASP A 112 3.94 -8.10 -16.48
C ASP A 112 4.18 -7.76 -15.01
N ILE A 113 4.32 -6.46 -14.72
CA ILE A 113 4.38 -5.90 -13.38
C ILE A 113 3.38 -4.75 -13.22
N HIS A 114 3.09 -4.41 -11.96
CA HIS A 114 2.35 -3.21 -11.61
C HIS A 114 3.15 -2.37 -10.62
N ILE A 115 3.25 -1.08 -10.90
CA ILE A 115 3.80 -0.08 -10.00
C ILE A 115 2.62 0.69 -9.42
N SER A 116 2.36 0.51 -8.13
CA SER A 116 1.31 1.22 -7.40
C SER A 116 1.69 2.68 -7.20
N ASN A 117 0.70 3.58 -7.30
CA ASN A 117 0.88 5.00 -7.04
C ASN A 117 2.11 5.63 -7.75
N PRO A 118 2.25 5.49 -9.09
CA PRO A 118 3.45 5.94 -9.80
C PRO A 118 3.73 7.44 -9.60
N GLY A 119 2.70 8.27 -9.38
CA GLY A 119 2.84 9.70 -9.15
C GLY A 119 3.54 10.11 -7.85
N ILE A 120 3.62 9.22 -6.88
CA ILE A 120 4.32 9.46 -5.61
C ILE A 120 5.42 8.42 -5.32
N TRP A 121 5.67 7.52 -6.24
CA TRP A 121 6.54 6.37 -6.07
C TRP A 121 7.97 6.73 -5.62
N SER A 122 8.56 7.77 -6.20
CA SER A 122 9.89 8.26 -5.84
C SER A 122 9.88 9.26 -4.67
N LEU A 123 8.70 9.67 -4.17
CA LEU A 123 8.56 10.72 -3.17
C LEU A 123 8.36 10.17 -1.76
N LEU A 124 7.56 9.11 -1.63
CA LEU A 124 7.11 8.58 -0.35
C LEU A 124 7.40 7.08 -0.21
N PRO A 125 7.79 6.60 0.97
CA PRO A 125 7.74 5.19 1.30
C PRO A 125 6.29 4.69 1.40
N ASP A 126 6.09 3.37 1.35
CA ASP A 126 4.74 2.79 1.43
C ASP A 126 4.30 2.54 2.86
N THR A 127 5.12 1.88 3.67
CA THR A 127 4.78 1.57 5.05
C THR A 127 5.90 2.01 5.99
N ILE A 128 5.51 2.68 7.08
CA ILE A 128 6.41 3.12 8.14
C ILE A 128 6.01 2.44 9.44
N PHE A 129 6.97 1.76 10.09
CA PHE A 129 6.82 1.25 11.46
C PHE A 129 7.43 2.26 12.44
N LEU A 130 6.59 2.88 13.23
CA LEU A 130 6.92 4.00 14.11
C LEU A 130 6.75 3.62 15.57
N ASN A 131 7.82 3.67 16.36
CA ASN A 131 7.69 3.59 17.82
C ASN A 131 7.33 4.97 18.38
N ILE A 132 6.04 5.17 18.66
CA ILE A 132 5.56 6.47 19.15
C ILE A 132 6.07 6.81 20.56
N LYS A 133 6.42 5.81 21.36
CA LYS A 133 7.02 6.04 22.69
C LYS A 133 8.35 6.79 22.56
N GLU A 134 9.26 6.33 21.70
CA GLU A 134 10.53 7.00 21.45
C GLU A 134 10.34 8.41 20.88
N VAL A 135 9.45 8.54 19.88
CA VAL A 135 9.12 9.83 19.27
C VAL A 135 8.61 10.86 20.28
N ILE A 136 7.79 10.41 21.23
CA ILE A 136 7.14 11.26 22.23
C ILE A 136 8.05 11.56 23.41
N GLU A 137 8.79 10.57 23.92
CA GLU A 137 9.70 10.75 25.06
C GLU A 137 10.93 11.59 24.69
N ASP A 138 11.52 11.37 23.53
CA ASP A 138 12.67 12.13 23.04
C ASP A 138 12.28 13.44 22.36
N GLY A 139 11.02 13.54 21.90
CA GLY A 139 10.51 14.62 21.09
C GLY A 139 11.06 14.59 19.66
N ILE A 140 10.38 15.28 18.75
CA ILE A 140 10.86 15.47 17.36
C ILE A 140 11.11 16.95 17.12
N ASP A 141 12.30 17.30 16.67
CA ASP A 141 12.63 18.62 16.15
C ASP A 141 12.46 18.61 14.62
N LEU A 142 11.43 19.28 14.12
CA LEU A 142 11.11 19.38 12.69
C LEU A 142 11.95 20.47 11.98
N LYS A 143 12.91 21.09 12.67
CA LYS A 143 13.86 22.08 12.13
C LYS A 143 13.21 23.18 11.29
N GLY A 144 12.03 23.65 11.72
CA GLY A 144 11.29 24.72 11.05
C GLY A 144 10.68 24.38 9.69
N LYS A 145 10.65 23.10 9.29
CA LYS A 145 10.03 22.65 8.04
C LYS A 145 8.50 22.82 8.01
N TYR A 146 7.87 22.77 9.18
CA TYR A 146 6.46 23.11 9.36
C TYR A 146 6.37 24.40 10.18
N LEU A 147 5.90 25.49 9.59
CA LEU A 147 5.84 26.82 10.24
C LEU A 147 5.00 26.86 11.50
N GLY A 148 4.00 25.97 11.64
CA GLY A 148 3.12 25.90 12.82
C GLY A 148 3.63 24.96 13.92
N VAL A 149 4.61 24.10 13.66
CA VAL A 149 5.10 23.09 14.60
C VAL A 149 6.59 22.92 14.45
N THR A 150 7.34 23.33 15.45
CA THR A 150 8.80 23.21 15.46
C THR A 150 9.28 21.99 16.24
N ARG A 151 8.53 21.58 17.25
CA ARG A 151 8.89 20.47 18.14
C ARG A 151 7.66 19.82 18.75
N ILE A 152 7.65 18.49 18.82
CA ILE A 152 6.73 17.72 19.65
C ILE A 152 7.33 17.69 21.05
N GLN A 153 6.59 18.25 22.04
CA GLN A 153 7.06 18.40 23.41
C GLN A 153 6.89 17.10 24.21
N THR A 154 7.69 16.98 25.28
CA THR A 154 7.56 15.88 26.25
C THR A 154 6.19 15.88 26.94
N ILE A 155 5.63 14.69 27.12
CA ILE A 155 4.29 14.51 27.68
C ILE A 155 4.32 14.59 29.20
N LYS A 156 3.39 15.37 29.76
CA LYS A 156 3.19 15.53 31.21
C LYS A 156 1.79 15.08 31.67
N SER A 157 0.85 14.94 30.76
CA SER A 157 -0.54 14.58 31.06
C SER A 157 -1.16 13.79 29.92
N ILE A 158 -2.32 13.21 30.16
CA ILE A 158 -3.11 12.53 29.13
C ILE A 158 -3.54 13.49 28.00
N ASP A 159 -3.83 14.75 28.29
CA ASP A 159 -4.18 15.76 27.29
C ASP A 159 -2.99 16.06 26.35
N ASN A 160 -1.80 16.19 26.93
CA ASN A 160 -0.58 16.35 26.12
C ASN A 160 -0.33 15.12 25.25
N LEU A 161 -0.59 13.89 25.77
CA LEU A 161 -0.48 12.66 25.01
C LEU A 161 -1.43 12.67 23.80
N MET A 162 -2.71 12.97 24.01
CA MET A 162 -3.71 13.00 22.95
C MET A 162 -3.39 14.05 21.88
N SER A 163 -2.99 15.24 22.28
CA SER A 163 -2.57 16.31 21.37
C SER A 163 -1.34 15.93 20.57
N SER A 164 -0.32 15.35 21.21
CA SER A 164 0.90 14.89 20.54
C SER A 164 0.61 13.72 19.59
N LEU A 165 -0.26 12.81 19.98
CA LEU A 165 -0.69 11.69 19.15
C LEU A 165 -1.40 12.18 17.87
N SER A 166 -2.36 13.10 17.99
CA SER A 166 -3.03 13.72 16.84
C SER A 166 -2.05 14.41 15.90
N MET A 167 -1.06 15.11 16.47
CA MET A 167 -0.02 15.80 15.71
C MET A 167 0.87 14.80 14.96
N ILE A 168 1.35 13.74 15.62
CA ILE A 168 2.17 12.70 14.99
C ILE A 168 1.40 12.01 13.86
N ILE A 169 0.14 11.64 14.09
CA ILE A 169 -0.72 11.04 13.07
C ILE A 169 -0.83 11.97 11.86
N SER A 170 -1.16 13.23 12.09
CA SER A 170 -1.33 14.22 11.01
C SER A 170 -0.05 14.47 10.21
N LEU A 171 1.10 14.50 10.85
CA LEU A 171 2.38 14.74 10.19
C LEU A 171 2.88 13.49 9.47
N ALA A 172 2.90 12.34 10.15
CA ALA A 172 3.46 11.11 9.62
C ALA A 172 2.59 10.54 8.47
N SER A 173 1.25 10.67 8.52
CA SER A 173 0.36 10.20 7.44
C SER A 173 0.62 10.87 6.08
N ARG A 174 1.30 12.01 6.07
CA ARG A 174 1.72 12.70 4.84
C ARG A 174 3.02 12.15 4.26
N GLU A 175 3.76 11.36 5.03
CA GLU A 175 5.07 10.84 4.65
C GLU A 175 5.06 9.34 4.30
N ALA A 176 3.88 8.70 4.26
CA ALA A 176 3.69 7.34 3.80
C ALA A 176 2.55 7.26 2.78
N SER A 177 2.67 6.35 1.80
CA SER A 177 1.65 6.19 0.76
C SER A 177 0.56 5.17 1.11
N LYS A 178 0.83 4.21 1.99
CA LYS A 178 -0.11 3.12 2.33
C LYS A 178 -0.46 3.04 3.80
N GLU A 179 0.54 2.87 4.68
CA GLU A 179 0.27 2.62 6.09
C GLU A 179 1.35 3.16 7.02
N ILE A 180 0.92 3.63 8.19
CA ILE A 180 1.79 3.91 9.33
C ILE A 180 1.37 3.04 10.49
N ILE A 181 2.29 2.23 10.97
CA ILE A 181 2.08 1.34 12.10
C ILE A 181 2.72 1.98 13.33
N MET A 182 1.90 2.28 14.31
CA MET A 182 2.31 2.94 15.55
C MET A 182 2.36 1.95 16.70
N ASP A 183 3.54 1.73 17.26
CA ASP A 183 3.77 0.89 18.43
C ASP A 183 3.99 1.76 19.68
N GLY A 184 3.63 1.23 20.87
CA GLY A 184 3.85 1.89 22.16
C GLY A 184 2.64 2.63 22.74
N LEU A 185 1.46 2.58 22.08
CA LEU A 185 0.25 3.27 22.57
C LEU A 185 -0.19 2.78 23.95
N VAL A 186 -0.21 1.45 24.18
CA VAL A 186 -0.64 0.84 25.45
C VAL A 186 0.24 1.35 26.61
N GLN A 187 1.55 1.34 26.42
CA GLN A 187 2.53 1.77 27.42
C GLN A 187 2.40 3.27 27.74
N LEU A 188 2.20 4.10 26.71
CA LEU A 188 2.00 5.54 26.90
C LEU A 188 0.70 5.85 27.62
N CYS A 189 -0.40 5.17 27.24
CA CYS A 189 -1.68 5.32 27.91
C CYS A 189 -1.61 4.86 29.36
N SER A 190 -0.98 3.72 29.66
CA SER A 190 -0.79 3.24 31.02
C SER A 190 0.01 4.20 31.90
N LYS A 191 1.06 4.82 31.34
CA LYS A 191 1.91 5.77 32.07
C LYS A 191 1.22 7.10 32.40
N HIS A 192 0.32 7.59 31.55
CA HIS A 192 -0.22 8.94 31.63
C HIS A 192 -1.72 9.02 31.98
N ALA A 193 -2.47 7.92 31.82
CA ALA A 193 -3.88 7.87 32.21
C ALA A 193 -4.05 7.56 33.69
N LYS A 194 -4.74 8.46 34.41
CA LYS A 194 -5.09 8.25 35.82
C LYS A 194 -6.39 7.46 35.99
N ASN A 195 -7.28 7.56 35.01
CA ASN A 195 -8.58 6.95 35.00
C ASN A 195 -8.88 6.34 33.61
N VAL A 196 -9.40 5.12 33.60
CA VAL A 196 -9.74 4.37 32.37
C VAL A 196 -10.87 5.03 31.57
N SER A 197 -11.90 5.57 32.27
CA SER A 197 -13.02 6.24 31.61
C SER A 197 -12.60 7.54 30.93
N GLU A 198 -11.72 8.32 31.58
CA GLU A 198 -11.14 9.53 31.01
C GLU A 198 -10.29 9.21 29.75
N LEU A 199 -9.52 8.11 29.80
CA LEU A 199 -8.74 7.63 28.66
C LEU A 199 -9.65 7.32 27.48
N GLU A 200 -10.73 6.58 27.70
CA GLU A 200 -11.66 6.18 26.65
C GLU A 200 -12.27 7.41 25.95
N GLU A 201 -12.81 8.36 26.72
CA GLU A 201 -13.43 9.57 26.18
C GLU A 201 -12.45 10.41 25.34
N LYS A 202 -11.26 10.68 25.87
CA LYS A 202 -10.24 11.47 25.16
C LYS A 202 -9.71 10.78 23.91
N LEU A 203 -9.55 9.46 23.96
CA LEU A 203 -9.07 8.69 22.82
C LEU A 203 -10.10 8.67 21.68
N ILE A 204 -11.40 8.56 21.96
CA ILE A 204 -12.44 8.66 20.93
C ILE A 204 -12.30 9.98 20.14
N GLY A 205 -12.20 11.11 20.84
CA GLY A 205 -12.01 12.42 20.22
C GLY A 205 -10.73 12.50 19.38
N THR A 206 -9.65 11.94 19.88
CA THR A 206 -8.35 11.88 19.19
C THR A 206 -8.43 11.07 17.90
N LEU A 207 -9.03 9.88 17.93
CA LEU A 207 -9.20 9.02 16.76
C LEU A 207 -10.08 9.69 15.70
N ALA A 208 -11.20 10.28 16.10
CA ALA A 208 -12.11 10.99 15.20
C ALA A 208 -11.43 12.18 14.51
N THR A 209 -10.75 13.03 15.26
CA THR A 209 -10.03 14.20 14.74
C THR A 209 -8.90 13.77 13.79
N SER A 210 -8.15 12.74 14.16
CA SER A 210 -7.03 12.24 13.36
C SER A 210 -7.49 11.67 12.02
N SER A 211 -8.64 11.02 11.96
CA SER A 211 -9.22 10.50 10.71
C SER A 211 -9.56 11.58 9.70
N VAL A 212 -9.94 12.77 10.14
CA VAL A 212 -10.22 13.91 9.25
C VAL A 212 -8.92 14.53 8.73
N SER A 213 -7.87 14.53 9.55
CA SER A 213 -6.60 15.20 9.23
C SER A 213 -5.71 14.43 8.25
N SER A 214 -5.95 13.13 8.06
CA SER A 214 -5.05 12.25 7.30
C SER A 214 -5.31 12.18 5.79
N LYS A 215 -6.27 12.95 5.25
CA LYS A 215 -6.73 12.84 3.86
C LYS A 215 -5.95 13.76 2.91
N TYR A 216 -4.87 13.28 2.31
CA TYR A 216 -4.15 14.02 1.24
C TYR A 216 -3.89 13.21 -0.03
N THR A 217 -4.25 11.92 -0.06
CA THR A 217 -4.05 11.03 -1.21
C THR A 217 -5.39 10.48 -1.71
N LYS A 218 -5.44 9.92 -2.92
CA LYS A 218 -6.63 9.23 -3.46
C LYS A 218 -7.12 8.15 -2.50
N GLU A 219 -6.17 7.42 -1.91
CA GLU A 219 -6.44 6.49 -0.82
C GLU A 219 -5.76 7.04 0.44
N PRO A 220 -6.52 7.39 1.49
CA PRO A 220 -5.93 7.91 2.70
C PRO A 220 -5.00 6.87 3.34
N THR A 221 -3.84 7.33 3.78
CA THR A 221 -2.87 6.50 4.50
C THR A 221 -3.54 5.89 5.74
N LEU A 222 -3.53 4.56 5.83
CA LEU A 222 -4.03 3.86 7.00
C LEU A 222 -3.10 4.11 8.20
N VAL A 223 -3.66 4.40 9.36
CA VAL A 223 -2.90 4.48 10.61
C VAL A 223 -3.30 3.30 11.49
N SER A 224 -2.39 2.37 11.72
CA SER A 224 -2.63 1.17 12.50
C SER A 224 -1.93 1.25 13.85
N PHE A 225 -2.67 1.06 14.94
CA PHE A 225 -2.07 0.91 16.26
C PHE A 225 -1.83 -0.55 16.60
N ARG A 226 -0.58 -0.87 16.96
CA ARG A 226 -0.24 -2.20 17.48
C ARG A 226 -0.60 -2.28 18.96
N ILE A 227 -1.47 -3.22 19.29
CA ILE A 227 -1.98 -3.49 20.63
C ILE A 227 -1.45 -4.84 21.11
N GLN A 228 -0.54 -4.81 22.06
CA GLN A 228 0.04 -6.02 22.65
C GLN A 228 -0.90 -6.61 23.70
N LEU A 229 -1.30 -7.86 23.52
CA LEU A 229 -2.09 -8.60 24.51
C LEU A 229 -1.19 -9.12 25.64
N GLY A 230 -1.78 -9.31 26.82
CA GLY A 230 -1.06 -9.76 28.02
C GLY A 230 -0.37 -8.63 28.81
N VAL A 231 -0.41 -7.39 28.30
CA VAL A 231 0.12 -6.20 28.96
C VAL A 231 -1.03 -5.24 29.27
N GLU A 232 -1.12 -4.74 30.52
CA GLU A 232 -2.10 -3.71 30.95
C GLU A 232 -3.54 -3.98 30.48
N PRO A 233 -4.21 -5.08 30.87
CA PRO A 233 -5.51 -5.49 30.31
C PRO A 233 -6.60 -4.44 30.39
N LYS A 234 -6.62 -3.63 31.47
CA LYS A 234 -7.62 -2.56 31.65
C LYS A 234 -7.43 -1.44 30.61
N VAL A 235 -6.19 -1.09 30.30
CA VAL A 235 -5.85 -0.06 29.30
C VAL A 235 -6.18 -0.60 27.90
N VAL A 236 -5.84 -1.84 27.60
CA VAL A 236 -6.19 -2.50 26.34
C VAL A 236 -7.71 -2.48 26.14
N GLN A 237 -8.50 -2.84 27.17
CA GLN A 237 -9.96 -2.84 27.07
C GLN A 237 -10.51 -1.41 26.82
N ALA A 238 -9.95 -0.38 27.47
CA ALA A 238 -10.34 1.01 27.22
C ALA A 238 -10.03 1.44 25.79
N ILE A 239 -8.88 1.08 25.26
CA ILE A 239 -8.50 1.34 23.87
C ILE A 239 -9.48 0.65 22.89
N LEU A 240 -9.84 -0.60 23.14
CA LEU A 240 -10.81 -1.33 22.32
C LEU A 240 -12.21 -0.71 22.37
N ASN A 241 -12.66 -0.26 23.55
CA ASN A 241 -13.93 0.43 23.70
C ASN A 241 -13.94 1.77 22.96
N ALA A 242 -12.87 2.55 23.11
CA ALA A 242 -12.70 3.82 22.39
C ALA A 242 -12.72 3.59 20.87
N TYR A 243 -12.00 2.60 20.40
CA TYR A 243 -11.95 2.25 18.98
C TYR A 243 -13.31 1.74 18.45
N LYS A 244 -14.04 0.92 19.22
CA LYS A 244 -15.41 0.50 18.90
C LYS A 244 -16.34 1.71 18.72
N ASN A 245 -16.31 2.66 19.62
CA ASN A 245 -17.11 3.88 19.54
C ASN A 245 -16.70 4.76 18.34
N TYR A 246 -15.40 4.87 18.07
CA TYR A 246 -14.89 5.54 16.87
C TYR A 246 -15.41 4.87 15.59
N VAL A 247 -15.36 3.54 15.50
CA VAL A 247 -15.87 2.78 14.35
C VAL A 247 -17.37 2.98 14.15
N LYS A 248 -18.15 3.06 15.22
CA LYS A 248 -19.61 3.38 15.14
C LYS A 248 -19.89 4.73 14.49
N MET A 249 -19.07 5.74 14.82
CA MET A 249 -19.26 7.12 14.32
C MET A 249 -18.71 7.32 12.89
N THR A 250 -17.80 6.45 12.43
CA THR A 250 -17.06 6.64 11.18
C THR A 250 -17.55 5.65 10.14
N PRO A 251 -18.11 6.09 8.99
CA PRO A 251 -18.57 5.18 7.94
C PRO A 251 -17.45 4.22 7.48
N VAL A 252 -16.32 4.77 7.04
CA VAL A 252 -15.14 4.02 6.62
C VAL A 252 -13.95 4.39 7.51
N PRO A 253 -13.59 3.56 8.50
CA PRO A 253 -12.47 3.86 9.40
C PRO A 253 -11.15 4.00 8.67
N GLN A 254 -10.39 5.06 8.97
CA GLN A 254 -9.02 5.30 8.47
C GLN A 254 -7.95 4.89 9.49
N ILE A 255 -8.39 4.49 10.68
CA ILE A 255 -7.54 3.96 11.73
C ILE A 255 -7.84 2.46 11.86
N GLY A 256 -6.80 1.64 12.04
CA GLY A 256 -6.87 0.20 12.23
C GLY A 256 -6.17 -0.24 13.51
N LEU A 257 -6.40 -1.49 13.89
CA LEU A 257 -5.73 -2.15 15.00
C LEU A 257 -4.97 -3.39 14.51
N ILE A 258 -3.75 -3.55 14.97
CA ILE A 258 -2.95 -4.77 14.85
C ILE A 258 -2.87 -5.40 16.24
N ILE A 259 -3.59 -6.49 16.43
CA ILE A 259 -3.65 -7.21 17.70
C ILE A 259 -2.48 -8.18 17.77
N ASP A 260 -1.49 -7.84 18.57
CA ASP A 260 -0.35 -8.70 18.83
C ASP A 260 -0.70 -9.71 19.93
N HIS A 261 -0.83 -10.97 19.54
CA HIS A 261 -1.20 -12.09 20.41
C HIS A 261 -0.05 -13.07 20.66
N ALA A 262 1.20 -12.61 20.50
CA ALA A 262 2.38 -13.44 20.79
C ALA A 262 2.46 -13.84 22.27
N ASN A 263 2.08 -12.92 23.19
CA ASN A 263 2.18 -13.09 24.64
C ASN A 263 0.84 -13.07 25.38
N GLY A 264 -0.29 -13.04 24.66
CA GLY A 264 -1.63 -13.01 25.25
C GLY A 264 -2.64 -13.83 24.46
N LYS A 265 -3.80 -14.09 25.06
CA LYS A 265 -4.85 -14.89 24.44
C LYS A 265 -5.86 -13.99 23.74
N ILE A 266 -6.25 -14.35 22.52
CA ILE A 266 -7.32 -13.66 21.78
C ILE A 266 -8.65 -13.73 22.54
N ALA A 267 -8.91 -14.83 23.28
CA ALA A 267 -10.11 -15.02 24.07
C ALA A 267 -10.37 -13.89 25.10
N ASP A 268 -9.30 -13.24 25.61
CA ASP A 268 -9.42 -12.17 26.59
C ASP A 268 -10.05 -10.88 26.01
N VAL A 269 -10.03 -10.72 24.70
CA VAL A 269 -10.51 -9.52 23.97
C VAL A 269 -11.49 -9.85 22.83
N SER A 270 -11.78 -11.14 22.62
CA SER A 270 -12.54 -11.64 21.48
C SER A 270 -13.95 -11.07 21.37
N GLU A 271 -14.62 -10.80 22.50
CA GLU A 271 -15.95 -10.18 22.53
C GLU A 271 -15.93 -8.77 21.94
N SER A 272 -15.06 -7.90 22.46
CA SER A 272 -14.94 -6.51 21.97
C SER A 272 -14.48 -6.46 20.52
N ILE A 273 -13.55 -7.33 20.12
CA ILE A 273 -13.02 -7.33 18.75
C ILE A 273 -14.06 -7.88 17.76
N SER A 274 -14.83 -8.90 18.12
CA SER A 274 -15.89 -9.41 17.24
C SER A 274 -16.99 -8.37 16.97
N GLU A 275 -17.34 -7.56 17.97
CA GLU A 275 -18.23 -6.41 17.77
C GLU A 275 -17.60 -5.33 16.85
N ILE A 276 -16.30 -5.05 17.02
CA ILE A 276 -15.57 -4.13 16.15
C ILE A 276 -15.57 -4.60 14.69
N ILE A 277 -15.32 -5.89 14.45
CA ILE A 277 -15.33 -6.50 13.12
C ILE A 277 -16.74 -6.43 12.51
N SER A 278 -17.78 -6.74 13.29
CA SER A 278 -19.17 -6.70 12.82
C SER A 278 -19.62 -5.29 12.39
N LEU A 279 -18.99 -4.26 12.96
CA LEU A 279 -19.20 -2.85 12.62
C LEU A 279 -18.28 -2.34 11.49
N GLY A 280 -17.49 -3.19 10.86
CA GLY A 280 -16.56 -2.81 9.79
C GLY A 280 -15.26 -2.15 10.30
N GLY A 281 -14.86 -2.43 11.52
CA GLY A 281 -13.57 -1.99 12.06
C GLY A 281 -12.39 -2.74 11.41
N LYS A 282 -11.30 -2.05 11.16
CA LYS A 282 -10.09 -2.61 10.57
C LYS A 282 -9.23 -3.27 11.65
N VAL A 283 -9.16 -4.60 11.64
CA VAL A 283 -8.40 -5.40 12.62
C VAL A 283 -7.55 -6.43 11.90
N VAL A 284 -6.32 -6.63 12.38
CA VAL A 284 -5.43 -7.74 12.00
C VAL A 284 -4.92 -8.39 13.27
N PHE A 285 -4.86 -9.71 13.29
CA PHE A 285 -4.18 -10.48 14.32
C PHE A 285 -2.80 -10.90 13.83
N SER A 286 -1.79 -10.75 14.67
CA SER A 286 -0.43 -11.15 14.31
C SER A 286 0.38 -11.56 15.53
N LYS A 287 1.16 -12.64 15.42
CA LYS A 287 2.24 -13.01 16.37
C LYS A 287 3.56 -12.37 15.97
N ASP A 288 3.68 -12.01 14.70
CA ASP A 288 4.82 -11.33 14.13
C ASP A 288 4.49 -9.84 13.91
N GLU A 289 5.49 -9.01 13.74
CA GLU A 289 5.26 -7.59 13.45
C GLU A 289 4.88 -7.43 11.97
N THR A 290 3.58 -7.45 11.66
CA THR A 290 3.06 -7.26 10.29
C THR A 290 2.26 -5.98 10.16
N SER A 291 2.11 -5.51 8.91
CA SER A 291 1.18 -4.45 8.53
C SER A 291 -0.26 -4.99 8.42
N TYR A 292 -1.22 -4.11 8.24
CA TYR A 292 -2.62 -4.48 7.98
C TYR A 292 -2.76 -5.32 6.70
N SER A 293 -1.92 -5.10 5.71
CA SER A 293 -1.86 -5.89 4.47
C SER A 293 -1.09 -7.21 4.61
N GLY A 294 -0.51 -7.52 5.77
CA GLY A 294 0.22 -8.77 6.01
C GLY A 294 1.71 -8.71 5.63
N VAL A 295 2.25 -7.54 5.33
CA VAL A 295 3.69 -7.38 5.05
C VAL A 295 4.46 -7.33 6.36
N MET A 296 5.45 -8.21 6.50
CA MET A 296 6.28 -8.30 7.71
C MET A 296 7.24 -7.12 7.84
N ARG A 297 7.48 -6.72 9.07
CA ARG A 297 8.56 -5.82 9.43
C ARG A 297 9.89 -6.57 9.44
N VAL A 298 10.87 -6.07 8.70
CA VAL A 298 12.25 -6.56 8.80
C VAL A 298 12.99 -5.72 9.84
N LYS A 299 13.41 -6.37 10.93
CA LYS A 299 14.17 -5.70 12.01
C LYS A 299 15.61 -5.50 11.58
N GLY A 300 16.06 -4.24 11.55
CA GLY A 300 17.48 -3.92 11.53
C GLY A 300 18.15 -4.27 12.88
N LYS A 301 19.44 -4.54 12.88
CA LYS A 301 20.19 -4.98 14.09
C LYS A 301 20.04 -4.06 15.31
N ASN A 302 19.75 -2.77 15.12
CA ASN A 302 19.65 -1.77 16.19
C ASN A 302 18.49 -0.77 15.99
N SER A 303 17.49 -1.07 15.18
CA SER A 303 16.42 -0.11 14.86
C SER A 303 15.06 -0.58 15.36
N THR A 304 14.41 0.25 16.17
CA THR A 304 13.03 0.08 16.61
C THR A 304 12.02 0.56 15.56
N SER A 305 12.51 1.22 14.51
CA SER A 305 11.70 1.78 13.42
C SER A 305 12.20 1.26 12.07
N SER A 306 11.29 1.05 11.14
CA SER A 306 11.64 0.56 9.80
C SER A 306 10.66 1.03 8.73
N ILE A 307 11.08 0.88 7.46
CA ILE A 307 10.34 1.29 6.28
C ILE A 307 10.24 0.10 5.32
N ASN A 308 9.05 -0.10 4.76
CA ASN A 308 8.85 -1.00 3.63
C ASN A 308 8.54 -0.20 2.36
N LEU A 309 9.25 -0.51 1.28
CA LEU A 309 8.99 -0.03 -0.08
C LEU A 309 8.33 -1.19 -0.84
N GLN A 310 7.00 -1.16 -1.02
CA GLN A 310 6.19 -2.32 -1.45
C GLN A 310 5.33 -2.05 -2.71
N SER A 311 5.61 -1.02 -3.47
CA SER A 311 4.75 -0.62 -4.60
C SER A 311 5.03 -1.36 -5.91
N LEU A 312 5.60 -2.57 -5.87
CA LEU A 312 5.86 -3.38 -7.05
C LEU A 312 5.19 -4.75 -6.91
N THR A 313 4.31 -5.08 -7.85
CA THR A 313 3.59 -6.36 -7.91
C THR A 313 3.87 -7.08 -9.23
N ILE A 314 4.09 -8.39 -9.20
CA ILE A 314 4.33 -9.25 -10.35
C ILE A 314 3.05 -10.03 -10.69
N ASN A 315 2.70 -10.04 -11.99
CA ASN A 315 1.59 -10.77 -12.56
C ASN A 315 2.00 -12.21 -12.90
N LEU A 316 1.79 -13.16 -11.97
CA LEU A 316 2.15 -14.57 -12.23
C LEU A 316 1.30 -15.23 -13.34
N PRO A 317 -0.04 -15.00 -13.43
CA PRO A 317 -0.85 -15.57 -14.53
C PRO A 317 -0.31 -15.24 -15.91
N ARG A 318 0.13 -14.01 -16.16
CA ARG A 318 0.73 -13.63 -17.46
C ARG A 318 1.96 -14.46 -17.79
N LEU A 319 2.86 -14.62 -16.83
CA LEU A 319 4.05 -15.45 -17.01
C LEU A 319 3.68 -16.92 -17.28
N ALA A 320 2.61 -17.43 -16.67
CA ALA A 320 2.11 -18.77 -16.90
C ALA A 320 1.50 -18.92 -18.32
N PHE A 321 0.73 -17.96 -18.80
CA PHE A 321 0.24 -17.94 -20.19
C PHE A 321 1.38 -17.95 -21.20
N GLU A 322 2.46 -17.20 -20.95
CA GLU A 322 3.65 -17.16 -21.82
C GLU A 322 4.46 -18.46 -21.79
N SER A 323 4.37 -19.22 -20.71
CA SER A 323 5.15 -20.45 -20.52
C SER A 323 4.65 -21.65 -21.33
N ASN A 324 3.46 -21.57 -21.94
CA ASN A 324 2.84 -22.68 -22.66
C ASN A 324 2.84 -24.00 -21.86
N LYS A 325 2.50 -23.93 -20.56
CA LYS A 325 2.47 -25.05 -19.61
C LYS A 325 3.83 -25.60 -19.19
N ASP A 326 4.93 -24.94 -19.51
CA ASP A 326 6.27 -25.32 -19.05
C ASP A 326 6.60 -24.65 -17.71
N GLU A 327 6.59 -25.43 -16.62
CA GLU A 327 6.92 -24.96 -15.26
C GLU A 327 8.34 -24.40 -15.18
N THR A 328 9.31 -25.02 -15.87
CA THR A 328 10.71 -24.60 -15.82
C THR A 328 10.89 -23.24 -16.50
N TYR A 329 10.28 -23.08 -17.67
CA TYR A 329 10.27 -21.79 -18.37
C TYR A 329 9.56 -20.70 -17.55
N PHE A 330 8.42 -21.01 -16.95
CA PHE A 330 7.69 -20.09 -16.07
C PHE A 330 8.56 -19.56 -14.93
N ARG A 331 9.25 -20.45 -14.19
CA ARG A 331 10.15 -20.05 -13.10
C ARG A 331 11.36 -19.25 -13.59
N ALA A 332 11.90 -19.61 -14.75
CA ALA A 332 12.98 -18.86 -15.37
C ALA A 332 12.55 -17.43 -15.76
N ARG A 333 11.35 -17.27 -16.34
CA ARG A 333 10.77 -15.95 -16.67
C ARG A 333 10.55 -15.10 -15.42
N LEU A 334 10.01 -15.68 -14.34
CA LEU A 334 9.88 -15.01 -13.06
C LEU A 334 11.22 -14.48 -12.56
N ALA A 335 12.26 -15.32 -12.56
CA ALA A 335 13.60 -14.94 -12.15
C ALA A 335 14.21 -13.82 -13.02
N LEU A 336 13.96 -13.84 -14.33
CA LEU A 336 14.42 -12.80 -15.24
C LEU A 336 13.72 -11.47 -15.01
N LEU A 337 12.40 -11.48 -14.80
CA LEU A 337 11.61 -10.28 -14.55
C LEU A 337 11.94 -9.62 -13.22
N MET A 338 12.20 -10.41 -12.17
CA MET A 338 12.53 -9.91 -10.84
C MET A 338 13.83 -9.09 -10.80
N LYS A 339 14.83 -9.41 -11.61
CA LYS A 339 16.13 -8.73 -11.55
C LYS A 339 16.06 -7.23 -11.86
N PRO A 340 15.50 -6.78 -13.02
CA PRO A 340 15.36 -5.36 -13.29
C PRO A 340 14.36 -4.68 -12.33
N ALA A 341 13.29 -5.37 -11.93
CA ALA A 341 12.34 -4.87 -10.95
C ALA A 341 13.01 -4.51 -9.61
N LEU A 342 13.90 -5.38 -9.11
CA LEU A 342 14.65 -5.12 -7.89
C LEU A 342 15.67 -3.99 -8.05
N ALA A 343 16.30 -3.86 -9.22
CA ALA A 343 17.18 -2.73 -9.51
C ALA A 343 16.42 -1.39 -9.47
N ALA A 344 15.22 -1.34 -10.03
CA ALA A 344 14.34 -0.17 -9.96
C ALA A 344 13.95 0.16 -8.51
N MET A 345 13.65 -0.84 -7.68
CA MET A 345 13.33 -0.64 -6.26
C MET A 345 14.53 -0.10 -5.47
N SER A 346 15.76 -0.53 -5.79
CA SER A 346 16.98 0.03 -5.18
C SER A 346 17.19 1.49 -5.58
N LEU A 347 16.89 1.85 -6.84
CA LEU A 347 16.89 3.24 -7.31
C LEU A 347 15.86 4.07 -6.53
N ARG A 348 14.63 3.58 -6.40
CA ARG A 348 13.59 4.21 -5.57
C ARG A 348 14.05 4.51 -4.16
N LYS A 349 14.67 3.53 -3.50
CA LYS A 349 15.22 3.71 -2.16
C LYS A 349 16.21 4.87 -2.10
N LYS A 350 17.09 4.98 -3.09
CA LYS A 350 18.06 6.08 -3.20
C LYS A 350 17.35 7.42 -3.35
N ASP A 351 16.37 7.52 -4.24
CA ASP A 351 15.63 8.77 -4.50
C ASP A 351 14.91 9.26 -3.23
N ILE A 352 14.17 8.38 -2.55
CA ILE A 352 13.48 8.72 -1.29
C ILE A 352 14.49 9.13 -0.21
N SER A 353 15.62 8.43 -0.09
CA SER A 353 16.68 8.79 0.87
C SER A 353 17.26 10.17 0.61
N ASP A 354 17.51 10.50 -0.65
CA ASP A 354 18.09 11.80 -1.04
C ASP A 354 17.10 12.94 -0.80
N LEU A 355 15.82 12.74 -1.13
CA LEU A 355 14.76 13.71 -0.88
C LEU A 355 14.50 13.91 0.62
N THR A 356 14.51 12.83 1.41
CA THR A 356 14.38 12.90 2.86
C THR A 356 15.54 13.67 3.49
N ARG A 357 16.79 13.43 3.06
CA ARG A 357 17.96 14.21 3.53
C ARG A 357 17.85 15.70 3.19
N ARG A 358 17.21 16.05 2.08
CA ARG A 358 16.91 17.45 1.70
C ARG A 358 15.70 18.03 2.47
N GLY A 359 15.04 17.23 3.32
CA GLY A 359 13.96 17.63 4.19
C GLY A 359 12.58 17.62 3.54
N LEU A 360 12.38 16.83 2.46
CA LEU A 360 11.05 16.66 1.86
C LEU A 360 10.10 15.92 2.81
N ASN A 361 10.62 14.92 3.55
CA ASN A 361 9.90 14.14 4.54
C ASN A 361 10.43 14.48 5.95
N PRO A 362 9.95 15.57 6.58
CA PRO A 362 10.58 16.12 7.79
C PRO A 362 10.50 15.22 9.02
N VAL A 363 9.44 14.41 9.19
CA VAL A 363 9.32 13.45 10.30
C VAL A 363 10.35 12.34 10.15
N LEU A 364 10.51 11.79 8.93
CA LEU A 364 11.53 10.80 8.61
C LEU A 364 12.95 11.40 8.71
N ALA A 365 13.13 12.64 8.27
CA ALA A 365 14.41 13.35 8.33
C ALA A 365 14.84 13.68 9.76
N ALA A 366 13.89 13.94 10.67
CA ALA A 366 14.16 14.22 12.07
C ALA A 366 14.68 12.99 12.81
N ASN A 367 14.27 11.80 12.38
CA ASN A 367 14.73 10.54 12.95
C ASN A 367 15.63 9.79 11.95
N THR A 368 16.93 10.01 12.04
CA THR A 368 17.95 9.43 11.14
C THR A 368 17.97 7.90 11.11
N GLN A 369 17.35 7.22 12.09
CA GLN A 369 17.31 5.76 12.17
C GLN A 369 16.44 5.14 11.06
N TYR A 370 15.39 5.85 10.58
CA TYR A 370 14.48 5.33 9.56
C TYR A 370 15.13 5.05 8.22
N MET A 371 16.11 5.88 7.82
CA MET A 371 16.73 5.79 6.51
C MET A 371 18.05 5.02 6.53
N GLN A 372 18.38 4.36 7.62
CA GLN A 372 19.52 3.46 7.65
C GLN A 372 19.29 2.27 6.71
N ARG A 373 20.34 1.82 6.05
CA ARG A 373 20.25 0.73 5.05
C ARG A 373 19.60 -0.54 5.59
N SER A 374 19.84 -0.86 6.86
CA SER A 374 19.29 -2.01 7.56
C SER A 374 17.82 -1.86 7.98
N SER A 375 17.28 -0.64 7.91
CA SER A 375 15.90 -0.33 8.34
C SER A 375 14.92 -0.20 7.16
N VAL A 376 15.39 -0.30 5.92
CA VAL A 376 14.58 -0.19 4.71
C VAL A 376 14.57 -1.50 3.97
N SER A 377 13.37 -2.07 3.75
CA SER A 377 13.15 -3.29 2.99
C SER A 377 12.51 -2.99 1.65
N LEU A 378 13.05 -3.60 0.59
CA LEU A 378 12.45 -3.63 -0.74
C LEU A 378 11.48 -4.81 -0.80
N VAL A 379 10.21 -4.56 -1.09
CA VAL A 379 9.15 -5.56 -1.04
C VAL A 379 8.66 -5.83 -2.46
N VAL A 380 8.79 -7.06 -2.91
CA VAL A 380 8.19 -7.54 -4.15
C VAL A 380 6.94 -8.33 -3.81
N ASN A 381 5.80 -7.88 -4.29
CA ASN A 381 4.54 -8.58 -4.14
C ASN A 381 4.28 -9.49 -5.36
N ILE A 382 3.70 -10.65 -5.14
CA ILE A 382 3.27 -11.57 -6.20
C ILE A 382 1.78 -11.85 -6.06
N VAL A 383 1.07 -11.90 -7.18
CA VAL A 383 -0.38 -12.17 -7.21
C VAL A 383 -0.75 -13.18 -8.28
N GLY A 384 -1.91 -13.78 -8.15
CA GLY A 384 -2.44 -14.72 -9.14
C GLY A 384 -1.75 -16.08 -9.15
N LEU A 385 -1.23 -16.53 -8.02
CA LEU A 385 -0.48 -17.79 -7.94
C LEU A 385 -1.35 -19.01 -8.28
N LYS A 386 -2.58 -19.07 -7.80
CA LYS A 386 -3.53 -20.15 -8.10
C LYS A 386 -3.91 -20.18 -9.58
N GLU A 387 -4.18 -19.02 -10.15
CA GLU A 387 -4.50 -18.86 -11.57
C GLU A 387 -3.31 -19.24 -12.47
N ALA A 388 -2.09 -18.93 -12.05
CA ALA A 388 -0.88 -19.32 -12.74
C ALA A 388 -0.72 -20.85 -12.76
N VAL A 389 -0.90 -21.51 -11.63
CA VAL A 389 -0.84 -22.99 -11.53
C VAL A 389 -1.95 -23.64 -12.34
N PHE A 390 -3.17 -23.11 -12.29
CA PHE A 390 -4.26 -23.56 -13.13
C PHE A 390 -3.95 -23.45 -14.62
N SER A 391 -3.31 -22.38 -15.05
CA SER A 391 -2.92 -22.19 -16.45
C SER A 391 -1.87 -23.20 -16.91
N ILE A 392 -1.02 -23.68 -16.00
CA ILE A 392 0.02 -24.68 -16.29
C ILE A 392 -0.58 -26.09 -16.31
N LEU A 393 -1.34 -26.48 -15.28
CA LEU A 393 -1.83 -27.84 -15.08
C LEU A 393 -3.25 -28.08 -15.64
N GLY A 394 -4.09 -27.04 -15.70
CA GLY A 394 -5.52 -27.14 -16.02
C GLY A 394 -6.42 -27.47 -14.83
N TYR A 395 -5.87 -27.58 -13.63
CA TYR A 395 -6.59 -27.83 -12.37
C TYR A 395 -5.86 -27.20 -11.18
N ASN A 396 -6.58 -27.07 -10.06
CA ASN A 396 -6.10 -26.55 -8.78
C ASN A 396 -6.34 -27.58 -7.68
N ASP A 397 -5.74 -27.34 -6.52
CA ASP A 397 -5.99 -28.01 -5.23
C ASP A 397 -5.61 -29.50 -5.15
N ASP A 398 -4.64 -29.94 -5.92
CA ASP A 398 -4.04 -31.25 -5.76
C ASP A 398 -2.61 -31.18 -5.21
N LYS A 399 -1.99 -32.36 -5.01
CA LYS A 399 -0.62 -32.45 -4.51
C LYS A 399 0.39 -31.85 -5.47
N GLU A 400 0.24 -32.05 -6.78
CA GLU A 400 1.14 -31.53 -7.81
C GLU A 400 1.06 -30.00 -7.89
N GLY A 401 -0.15 -29.44 -7.88
CA GLY A 401 -0.35 -27.99 -7.86
C GLY A 401 0.31 -27.33 -6.66
N ARG A 402 0.16 -27.91 -5.47
CA ARG A 402 0.84 -27.42 -4.26
C ARG A 402 2.37 -27.52 -4.35
N GLU A 403 2.93 -28.55 -4.95
CA GLU A 403 4.38 -28.66 -5.17
C GLU A 403 4.90 -27.56 -6.10
N ILE A 404 4.18 -27.25 -7.17
CA ILE A 404 4.52 -26.14 -8.08
C ILE A 404 4.45 -24.81 -7.35
N ILE A 405 3.38 -24.55 -6.57
CA ILE A 405 3.26 -23.34 -5.74
C ILE A 405 4.52 -23.15 -4.89
N TYR A 406 4.94 -24.16 -4.14
CA TYR A 406 6.11 -24.04 -3.26
C TYR A 406 7.42 -23.81 -4.02
N LYS A 407 7.60 -24.45 -5.17
CA LYS A 407 8.78 -24.23 -6.02
C LYS A 407 8.83 -22.82 -6.60
N VAL A 408 7.69 -22.27 -7.01
CA VAL A 408 7.58 -20.89 -7.51
C VAL A 408 7.91 -19.87 -6.41
N LEU A 409 7.32 -20.05 -5.23
CA LEU A 409 7.59 -19.20 -4.08
C LEU A 409 9.06 -19.24 -3.66
N GLN A 410 9.64 -20.45 -3.58
CA GLN A 410 11.06 -20.61 -3.26
C GLN A 410 11.95 -19.93 -4.31
N THR A 411 11.64 -20.10 -5.60
CA THR A 411 12.37 -19.43 -6.68
C THR A 411 12.34 -17.91 -6.53
N ALA A 412 11.17 -17.34 -6.21
CA ALA A 412 11.03 -15.89 -6.00
C ALA A 412 11.89 -15.40 -4.82
N VAL A 413 11.85 -16.13 -3.70
CA VAL A 413 12.63 -15.80 -2.49
C VAL A 413 14.14 -15.93 -2.75
N ASP A 414 14.59 -17.01 -3.38
CA ASP A 414 16.00 -17.24 -3.69
C ASP A 414 16.57 -16.14 -4.59
N VAL A 415 15.82 -15.72 -5.61
CA VAL A 415 16.21 -14.61 -6.51
C VAL A 415 16.27 -13.29 -5.75
N ALA A 416 15.25 -13.02 -4.91
CA ALA A 416 15.18 -11.81 -4.08
C ALA A 416 16.36 -11.72 -3.12
N GLU A 417 16.66 -12.79 -2.39
CA GLU A 417 17.78 -12.83 -1.43
C GLU A 417 19.14 -12.70 -2.11
N LYS A 418 19.33 -13.44 -3.23
CA LYS A 418 20.57 -13.37 -4.00
C LYS A 418 20.80 -11.95 -4.51
N LYS A 419 19.78 -11.35 -5.14
CA LYS A 419 19.89 -10.01 -5.70
C LYS A 419 20.02 -8.94 -4.60
N GLY A 420 19.30 -9.10 -3.49
CA GLY A 420 19.43 -8.26 -2.32
C GLY A 420 20.86 -8.26 -1.77
N LYS A 421 21.49 -9.42 -1.62
CA LYS A 421 22.89 -9.54 -1.19
C LYS A 421 23.85 -8.83 -2.16
N GLU A 422 23.66 -8.99 -3.48
CA GLU A 422 24.47 -8.32 -4.51
C GLU A 422 24.35 -6.79 -4.42
N MET A 423 23.14 -6.26 -4.19
CA MET A 423 22.91 -4.81 -4.07
C MET A 423 23.21 -4.28 -2.66
N GLY A 424 23.35 -5.19 -1.67
CA GLY A 424 23.44 -4.90 -0.25
C GLY A 424 22.15 -4.30 0.31
N ASP A 425 21.00 -4.68 -0.20
CA ASP A 425 19.68 -4.28 0.24
C ASP A 425 18.94 -5.46 0.89
N SER A 426 18.05 -5.16 1.83
CA SER A 426 17.08 -6.14 2.35
C SER A 426 15.95 -6.27 1.35
N VAL A 427 15.76 -7.45 0.77
CA VAL A 427 14.69 -7.74 -0.18
C VAL A 427 13.81 -8.84 0.38
N ILE A 428 12.50 -8.60 0.36
CA ILE A 428 11.49 -9.55 0.82
C ILE A 428 10.42 -9.77 -0.24
N VAL A 429 9.86 -10.97 -0.27
CA VAL A 429 8.78 -11.38 -1.17
C VAL A 429 7.51 -11.60 -0.36
N THR A 430 6.41 -11.06 -0.85
CA THR A 430 5.09 -11.12 -0.21
C THR A 430 4.02 -11.64 -1.15
N MET A 431 2.92 -12.08 -0.59
CA MET A 431 1.68 -12.37 -1.31
C MET A 431 0.52 -11.67 -0.61
N THR A 432 0.29 -10.42 -1.01
CA THR A 432 -0.66 -9.49 -0.36
C THR A 432 -1.52 -8.76 -1.39
N GLU A 433 -2.44 -7.92 -0.94
CA GLU A 433 -3.29 -7.10 -1.82
C GLU A 433 -2.50 -6.19 -2.75
N SER A 434 -3.05 -5.97 -3.95
CA SER A 434 -2.50 -5.06 -4.95
C SER A 434 -3.62 -4.38 -5.74
N ASP A 435 -3.51 -3.07 -5.89
CA ASP A 435 -4.35 -2.28 -6.80
C ASP A 435 -4.12 -2.61 -8.29
N GLY A 436 -3.13 -3.46 -8.57
CA GLY A 436 -2.82 -3.95 -9.92
C GLY A 436 -3.67 -5.12 -10.42
N THR A 437 -4.36 -5.86 -9.53
CA THR A 437 -5.05 -7.10 -9.94
C THR A 437 -6.20 -6.89 -10.93
N PRO A 438 -7.06 -5.84 -10.84
CA PRO A 438 -8.07 -5.57 -11.86
C PRO A 438 -7.44 -5.17 -13.21
N ARG A 439 -6.35 -4.42 -13.18
CA ARG A 439 -5.62 -4.05 -14.39
C ARG A 439 -4.98 -5.27 -15.06
N PHE A 440 -4.40 -6.18 -14.29
CA PHE A 440 -3.80 -7.40 -14.81
C PHE A 440 -4.82 -8.29 -15.52
N SER A 441 -5.95 -8.59 -14.88
CA SER A 441 -7.00 -9.42 -15.47
C SER A 441 -7.59 -8.79 -16.74
N SER A 442 -7.73 -7.48 -16.79
CA SER A 442 -8.18 -6.75 -17.99
C SER A 442 -7.18 -6.87 -19.14
N LEU A 443 -5.91 -6.53 -18.92
CA LEU A 443 -4.86 -6.59 -19.95
C LEU A 443 -4.61 -8.02 -20.44
N ASP A 444 -4.68 -9.02 -19.55
CA ASP A 444 -4.55 -10.42 -19.93
C ASP A 444 -5.75 -10.90 -20.72
N GLY A 445 -6.96 -10.43 -20.38
CA GLY A 445 -8.17 -10.68 -21.15
C GLY A 445 -8.12 -10.11 -22.56
N GLU A 446 -7.50 -8.97 -22.76
CA GLU A 446 -7.25 -8.39 -24.09
C GLU A 446 -6.21 -9.19 -24.89
N LYS A 447 -5.11 -9.60 -24.25
CA LYS A 447 -3.98 -10.29 -24.91
C LYS A 447 -4.24 -11.76 -25.20
N TYR A 448 -4.82 -12.50 -24.26
CA TYR A 448 -4.98 -13.96 -24.34
C TYR A 448 -6.44 -14.40 -24.52
N GLY A 449 -7.37 -13.47 -24.50
CA GLY A 449 -8.80 -13.70 -24.61
C GLY A 449 -9.51 -13.80 -23.26
N LYS A 450 -10.66 -13.09 -23.14
CA LYS A 450 -11.45 -13.02 -21.89
C LYS A 450 -11.85 -14.39 -21.35
N MET A 451 -12.20 -15.36 -22.24
CA MET A 451 -12.59 -16.69 -21.80
C MET A 451 -11.44 -17.51 -21.20
N ALA A 452 -10.19 -17.30 -21.66
CA ALA A 452 -9.03 -17.98 -21.10
C ALA A 452 -8.75 -17.49 -19.68
N VAL A 453 -8.84 -16.18 -19.46
CA VAL A 453 -8.68 -15.56 -18.14
C VAL A 453 -9.82 -15.97 -17.21
N LEU A 454 -11.07 -15.86 -17.63
CA LEU A 454 -12.25 -16.23 -16.83
C LEU A 454 -12.23 -17.69 -16.36
N LYS A 455 -11.72 -18.62 -17.16
CA LYS A 455 -11.56 -20.04 -16.75
C LYS A 455 -10.58 -20.24 -15.60
N SER A 456 -9.58 -19.38 -15.50
CA SER A 456 -8.57 -19.46 -14.43
C SER A 456 -9.01 -18.73 -13.15
N LEU A 457 -9.94 -17.75 -13.26
CA LEU A 457 -10.38 -16.95 -12.13
C LEU A 457 -11.30 -17.74 -11.20
N GLY A 458 -10.98 -17.74 -9.92
CA GLY A 458 -11.88 -18.18 -8.84
C GLY A 458 -12.78 -17.07 -8.30
N GLY A 459 -12.71 -15.85 -8.86
CA GLY A 459 -13.43 -14.64 -8.46
C GLY A 459 -13.40 -13.59 -9.58
N GLU A 460 -13.60 -12.32 -9.24
CA GLU A 460 -13.62 -11.22 -10.22
C GLU A 460 -12.22 -10.84 -10.73
N ASN A 461 -11.21 -11.00 -9.86
CA ASN A 461 -9.82 -10.63 -10.13
C ASN A 461 -8.86 -11.76 -9.73
N TYR A 462 -7.61 -11.63 -10.09
CA TYR A 462 -6.56 -12.56 -9.68
C TYR A 462 -6.42 -12.63 -8.16
N SER A 463 -6.09 -13.83 -7.65
CA SER A 463 -5.99 -14.11 -6.21
C SER A 463 -4.87 -13.32 -5.52
N GLU A 464 -5.18 -12.83 -4.33
CA GLU A 464 -4.30 -12.05 -3.46
C GLU A 464 -4.26 -12.70 -2.08
N GLY A 465 -3.11 -13.25 -1.72
CA GLY A 465 -3.04 -13.99 -0.45
C GLY A 465 -3.87 -15.28 -0.45
N ILE A 466 -4.32 -15.68 0.73
CA ILE A 466 -5.14 -16.88 0.96
C ILE A 466 -6.42 -16.48 1.67
N VAL A 467 -7.55 -16.96 1.14
CA VAL A 467 -8.88 -16.75 1.76
C VAL A 467 -9.31 -18.04 2.47
N ILE A 468 -9.66 -17.91 3.73
CA ILE A 468 -10.16 -18.99 4.60
C ILE A 468 -11.58 -18.63 5.06
N LEU A 469 -12.50 -19.59 4.98
CA LEU A 469 -13.86 -19.44 5.49
C LEU A 469 -13.97 -19.98 6.92
N PRO A 470 -14.86 -19.45 7.77
CA PRO A 470 -15.08 -19.98 9.13
C PRO A 470 -15.38 -21.48 9.16
N SER A 471 -16.15 -21.97 8.19
CA SER A 471 -16.47 -23.40 8.03
C SER A 471 -15.23 -24.28 7.77
N GLU A 472 -14.15 -23.72 7.23
CA GLU A 472 -12.90 -24.44 6.97
C GLU A 472 -12.02 -24.56 8.22
N ILE A 473 -12.26 -23.71 9.23
CA ILE A 473 -11.60 -23.78 10.54
C ILE A 473 -12.27 -24.83 11.42
N ASP A 474 -13.59 -25.02 11.30
CA ASP A 474 -14.36 -25.94 12.16
C ASP A 474 -14.25 -27.43 11.79
N SER A 475 -13.81 -27.75 10.58
CA SER A 475 -13.77 -29.15 10.12
C SER A 475 -12.40 -29.81 10.30
N MET A 476 -12.39 -30.94 10.99
CA MET A 476 -11.15 -31.65 11.35
C MET A 476 -10.50 -32.49 10.23
N SER A 477 -10.98 -32.45 8.97
CA SER A 477 -10.43 -33.38 7.97
C SER A 477 -9.83 -32.71 6.73
N VAL A 478 -10.59 -32.56 5.67
CA VAL A 478 -10.07 -32.11 4.35
C VAL A 478 -9.87 -30.59 4.29
N LYS A 479 -10.58 -29.83 5.11
CA LYS A 479 -10.57 -28.36 5.10
C LYS A 479 -9.40 -27.76 5.89
N ALA A 480 -8.72 -28.53 6.73
CA ALA A 480 -7.48 -28.14 7.40
C ALA A 480 -6.31 -27.96 6.41
N GLU A 481 -6.42 -28.47 5.17
CA GLU A 481 -5.37 -28.36 4.15
C GLU A 481 -5.05 -26.92 3.78
N LYS A 482 -6.06 -26.03 3.68
CA LYS A 482 -5.82 -24.60 3.41
C LYS A 482 -5.05 -23.90 4.53
N ILE A 483 -5.30 -24.27 5.78
CA ILE A 483 -4.55 -23.73 6.94
C ILE A 483 -3.10 -24.21 6.89
N VAL A 484 -2.89 -25.48 6.56
CA VAL A 484 -1.54 -26.05 6.37
C VAL A 484 -0.83 -25.38 5.21
N GLU A 485 -1.52 -25.15 4.09
CA GLU A 485 -1.00 -24.40 2.94
C GLU A 485 -0.63 -22.96 3.33
N ALA A 486 -1.51 -22.24 4.04
CA ALA A 486 -1.25 -20.89 4.50
C ALA A 486 -0.02 -20.81 5.40
N ASN A 487 0.08 -21.71 6.38
CA ASN A 487 1.22 -21.77 7.29
C ASN A 487 2.52 -22.17 6.59
N LYS A 488 2.47 -23.06 5.60
CA LYS A 488 3.65 -23.45 4.83
C LYS A 488 4.09 -22.34 3.89
N THR A 489 3.15 -21.68 3.21
CA THR A 489 3.41 -20.52 2.38
C THR A 489 4.01 -19.37 3.19
N ALA A 490 3.45 -19.07 4.38
CA ALA A 490 3.98 -18.08 5.30
C ALA A 490 5.42 -18.36 5.76
N LYS A 491 5.81 -19.64 5.86
CA LYS A 491 7.19 -20.03 6.20
C LYS A 491 8.16 -19.90 5.04
N ILE A 492 7.71 -20.08 3.79
CA ILE A 492 8.55 -19.93 2.59
C ILE A 492 8.77 -18.45 2.30
N LEU A 493 7.71 -17.63 2.35
CA LEU A 493 7.79 -16.20 2.10
C LEU A 493 8.52 -15.48 3.24
N ASN A 494 9.58 -14.75 2.90
CA ASN A 494 10.36 -13.99 3.87
C ASN A 494 9.78 -12.58 4.16
N GLY A 495 8.72 -12.18 3.45
CA GLY A 495 8.07 -10.86 3.59
C GLY A 495 6.64 -10.93 4.13
N GLY A 496 6.10 -12.13 4.34
CA GLY A 496 4.75 -12.32 4.84
C GLY A 496 3.70 -12.62 3.77
N ILE A 497 2.53 -12.98 4.23
CA ILE A 497 1.36 -13.31 3.41
C ILE A 497 0.10 -12.72 4.04
N LEU A 498 -0.83 -12.29 3.20
CA LEU A 498 -2.18 -11.96 3.65
C LEU A 498 -3.03 -13.23 3.75
N VAL A 499 -3.40 -13.61 4.96
CA VAL A 499 -4.43 -14.62 5.20
C VAL A 499 -5.72 -13.91 5.60
N ARG A 500 -6.75 -14.01 4.77
CA ARG A 500 -8.04 -13.36 5.00
C ARG A 500 -9.04 -14.37 5.53
N LEU A 501 -9.55 -14.14 6.75
CA LEU A 501 -10.67 -14.88 7.31
C LEU A 501 -11.97 -14.18 6.90
N GLN A 502 -12.62 -14.70 5.86
CA GLN A 502 -13.77 -14.07 5.23
C GLN A 502 -15.08 -14.50 5.88
N PHE A 503 -15.84 -13.54 6.39
CA PHE A 503 -17.17 -13.74 6.96
C PHE A 503 -18.26 -13.35 5.96
N ASP A 504 -19.37 -14.07 6.01
CA ASP A 504 -20.57 -13.71 5.28
C ASP A 504 -21.22 -12.45 5.89
N LYS A 505 -21.97 -11.71 5.09
CA LYS A 505 -22.67 -10.48 5.52
C LYS A 505 -23.59 -10.73 6.74
N GLU A 506 -24.18 -11.91 6.83
CA GLU A 506 -25.11 -12.32 7.90
C GLU A 506 -24.43 -12.92 9.13
N SER A 507 -23.10 -13.09 9.13
CA SER A 507 -22.37 -13.66 10.25
C SER A 507 -22.59 -12.87 11.53
N LYS A 508 -23.00 -13.56 12.60
CA LYS A 508 -23.26 -12.95 13.91
C LYS A 508 -21.98 -12.74 14.70
N VAL A 509 -21.99 -11.82 15.65
CA VAL A 509 -20.86 -11.55 16.56
C VAL A 509 -20.35 -12.81 17.26
N ALA A 510 -21.25 -13.70 17.66
CA ALA A 510 -20.87 -14.97 18.30
C ALA A 510 -20.10 -15.92 17.36
N ASP A 511 -20.46 -15.97 16.08
CA ASP A 511 -19.79 -16.79 15.08
C ASP A 511 -18.39 -16.20 14.75
N ILE A 512 -18.32 -14.88 14.63
CA ILE A 512 -17.05 -14.16 14.45
C ILE A 512 -16.12 -14.44 15.63
N ARG A 513 -16.63 -14.31 16.86
CA ARG A 513 -15.87 -14.58 18.09
C ARG A 513 -15.26 -15.98 18.10
N LYS A 514 -16.09 -17.00 17.86
CA LYS A 514 -15.64 -18.40 17.84
C LYS A 514 -14.58 -18.64 16.76
N ALA A 515 -14.76 -18.05 15.56
CA ALA A 515 -13.84 -18.24 14.46
C ALA A 515 -12.47 -17.54 14.71
N ILE A 516 -12.45 -16.31 15.25
CA ILE A 516 -11.18 -15.60 15.52
C ILE A 516 -10.38 -16.27 16.66
N GLU A 517 -11.05 -16.81 17.70
CA GLU A 517 -10.39 -17.56 18.77
C GLU A 517 -9.67 -18.80 18.20
N LYS A 518 -10.38 -19.61 17.40
CA LYS A 518 -9.80 -20.79 16.76
C LYS A 518 -8.70 -20.45 15.75
N ALA A 519 -8.92 -19.41 14.95
CA ALA A 519 -7.95 -18.94 13.97
C ALA A 519 -6.63 -18.53 14.64
N GLY A 520 -6.68 -17.87 15.79
CA GLY A 520 -5.51 -17.45 16.56
C GLY A 520 -4.66 -18.61 17.10
N ASP A 521 -5.29 -19.75 17.37
CA ASP A 521 -4.57 -20.97 17.77
C ASP A 521 -3.85 -21.63 16.57
N LEU A 522 -4.44 -21.53 15.38
CA LEU A 522 -4.02 -22.25 14.19
C LEU A 522 -3.06 -21.45 13.28
N MET A 523 -3.12 -20.11 13.32
CA MET A 523 -2.40 -19.23 12.41
C MET A 523 -1.58 -18.17 13.16
N GLY A 524 -0.43 -17.79 12.61
CA GLY A 524 0.42 -16.75 13.17
C GLY A 524 -0.11 -15.34 12.89
N SER A 525 -0.66 -15.13 11.69
CA SER A 525 -1.23 -13.85 11.27
C SER A 525 -2.44 -14.07 10.38
N PHE A 526 -3.51 -13.29 10.61
CA PHE A 526 -4.71 -13.32 9.77
C PHE A 526 -5.53 -12.03 9.93
N ARG A 527 -6.29 -11.69 8.88
CA ARG A 527 -7.17 -10.53 8.84
C ARG A 527 -8.62 -10.98 8.70
N PRO A 528 -9.47 -10.79 9.73
CA PRO A 528 -10.90 -10.96 9.58
C PRO A 528 -11.47 -9.91 8.63
N SER A 529 -12.36 -10.32 7.74
CA SER A 529 -13.02 -9.46 6.77
C SER A 529 -14.50 -9.76 6.72
N LYS A 530 -15.33 -8.75 6.95
CA LYS A 530 -16.78 -8.80 6.83
C LYS A 530 -17.25 -7.58 6.06
N GLU A 531 -18.09 -7.78 5.06
CA GLU A 531 -18.77 -6.67 4.39
C GLU A 531 -19.88 -6.11 5.28
N VAL A 532 -19.90 -4.78 5.42
CA VAL A 532 -20.88 -4.06 6.23
C VAL A 532 -21.58 -3.05 5.33
N PRO A 533 -22.93 -3.07 5.24
CA PRO A 533 -23.66 -2.13 4.41
C PRO A 533 -23.54 -0.71 4.94
N ILE A 534 -23.22 0.23 4.07
CA ILE A 534 -23.04 1.64 4.37
C ILE A 534 -23.90 2.47 3.45
N CYS A 535 -24.70 3.39 3.99
CA CYS A 535 -25.43 4.35 3.18
C CYS A 535 -24.46 5.36 2.56
N GLY A 536 -24.34 5.38 1.23
CA GLY A 536 -23.47 6.32 0.52
C GLY A 536 -23.89 7.79 0.62
N ASN A 537 -25.15 8.07 1.06
CA ASN A 537 -25.66 9.44 1.21
C ASN A 537 -25.38 10.04 2.60
N CYS A 538 -25.61 9.29 3.69
CA CYS A 538 -25.48 9.84 5.05
C CYS A 538 -24.43 9.10 5.91
N GLY A 539 -23.77 8.08 5.39
CA GLY A 539 -22.76 7.31 6.13
C GLY A 539 -23.34 6.37 7.20
N PHE A 540 -24.67 6.24 7.31
CA PHE A 540 -25.28 5.28 8.23
C PHE A 540 -24.82 3.86 7.88
N LYS A 541 -24.44 3.08 8.89
CA LYS A 541 -24.07 1.66 8.75
C LYS A 541 -24.73 0.83 9.84
N ASP A 542 -25.01 -0.43 9.52
CA ASP A 542 -25.59 -1.40 10.46
C ASP A 542 -25.00 -2.78 10.18
N GLU A 543 -25.05 -3.65 11.17
CA GLU A 543 -24.70 -5.07 11.04
C GLU A 543 -25.73 -5.81 10.17
N LYS A 544 -26.94 -5.30 10.10
CA LYS A 544 -28.05 -5.88 9.32
C LYS A 544 -28.08 -5.30 7.92
N LEU A 545 -28.30 -6.16 6.94
CA LEU A 545 -28.54 -5.75 5.57
C LEU A 545 -29.76 -4.83 5.48
N PHE A 546 -29.67 -3.79 4.68
CA PHE A 546 -30.78 -2.90 4.35
C PHE A 546 -30.71 -2.45 2.89
N ASP A 547 -31.84 -2.47 2.20
CA ASP A 547 -31.95 -1.98 0.82
C ASP A 547 -32.26 -0.48 0.76
N LYS A 548 -32.75 0.05 1.87
CA LYS A 548 -33.10 1.46 2.03
C LYS A 548 -32.63 1.96 3.38
N CYS A 549 -31.85 3.04 3.38
CA CYS A 549 -31.31 3.61 4.60
C CYS A 549 -32.43 3.96 5.61
N PRO A 550 -32.38 3.43 6.84
CA PRO A 550 -33.38 3.74 7.85
C PRO A 550 -33.37 5.23 8.27
N THR A 551 -32.21 5.90 8.15
CA THR A 551 -32.00 7.29 8.58
C THR A 551 -32.45 8.29 7.50
N CYS A 552 -31.89 8.23 6.28
CA CYS A 552 -32.15 9.23 5.24
C CYS A 552 -33.02 8.71 4.07
N LYS A 553 -33.47 7.46 4.12
CA LYS A 553 -34.31 6.81 3.11
C LYS A 553 -33.66 6.65 1.72
N SER A 554 -32.38 6.90 1.58
CA SER A 554 -31.64 6.67 0.34
C SER A 554 -31.58 5.17 0.01
N GLN A 555 -31.59 4.85 -1.28
CA GLN A 555 -31.36 3.50 -1.82
C GLN A 555 -29.90 3.30 -2.25
N TYR A 556 -29.05 4.33 -2.13
CA TYR A 556 -27.63 4.25 -2.45
C TYR A 556 -26.89 3.59 -1.28
N ILE A 557 -26.72 2.26 -1.36
CA ILE A 557 -26.08 1.44 -0.35
C ILE A 557 -24.78 0.89 -0.93
N LEU A 558 -23.69 1.10 -0.20
CA LEU A 558 -22.36 0.54 -0.45
C LEU A 558 -22.18 -0.68 0.44
N SER A 559 -21.54 -1.73 -0.05
CA SER A 559 -21.26 -2.95 0.72
C SER A 559 -19.84 -3.46 0.47
#